data_a4c937aa86500c6c2210afefedf828c0
#
_entry.id   a4c937aa86500c6c2210afefedf828c0
#
_cell.length_a   1.000
_cell.length_b   1.000
_cell.length_c   1.000
_cell.angle_alpha   90.00
_cell.angle_beta   90.00
_cell.angle_gamma   90.00
#
_symmetry.space_group_name_H-M   'P 1'
#
loop_
_entity.id
_entity.type
_entity.pdbx_description
1 polymer ?
#
loop_
_entity_poly.entity_id
_entity_poly.type
_entity_poly.pdbx_seq_one_letter_code
_entity_poly.pdbx_strand_id
1 'polypeptide(L)'
;TTLFRSAGDDFLKKARKACAFTGHRPKKLPWGYNETDVRCVALKAALERQIRSLVQEGVMDFLSGMAEGVDLLAAEIVLYLRSEYPSVKLHCILPYKGQETEWSAASQARYHAILAQADSIIYVSRIFQKKLFAGAQSLSGRSF
;
A
#
# COMPACT_ATOMS: atom_id res chain seq x y z
N THR A 1 -3.47 1.57 10.33
CA THR A 1 -3.53 1.12 8.93
C THR A 1 -4.97 1.03 8.49
N THR A 2 -5.26 1.61 7.36
CA THR A 2 -6.61 1.60 6.81
C THR A 2 -6.59 1.00 5.42
N LEU A 3 -7.55 0.11 5.19
CA LEU A 3 -7.81 -0.47 3.88
C LEU A 3 -9.21 -0.03 3.46
N PHE A 4 -9.35 0.39 2.20
CA PHE A 4 -10.68 0.66 1.67
C PHE A 4 -10.79 0.16 0.24
N ARG A 5 -12.01 -0.22 -0.12
CA ARG A 5 -12.30 -0.77 -1.44
C ARG A 5 -12.65 0.33 -2.42
N SER A 6 -12.42 0.05 -3.69
CA SER A 6 -12.89 0.91 -4.77
C SER A 6 -14.42 0.94 -4.78
N ALA A 7 -14.97 2.14 -4.84
CA ALA A 7 -16.43 2.31 -4.92
C ALA A 7 -17.02 1.81 -6.23
N GLY A 8 -16.20 1.56 -7.23
CA GLY A 8 -16.67 1.07 -8.52
C GLY A 8 -17.01 -0.40 -8.57
N ASP A 9 -16.68 -1.17 -7.50
CA ASP A 9 -16.90 -2.61 -7.51
C ASP A 9 -18.36 -2.98 -7.66
N ASP A 10 -19.28 -2.24 -7.04
CA ASP A 10 -20.71 -2.51 -7.11
C ASP A 10 -21.32 -2.10 -8.44
N PHE A 11 -20.68 -1.16 -9.12
CA PHE A 11 -21.19 -0.64 -10.39
C PHE A 11 -20.96 -1.60 -11.54
N LEU A 12 -19.82 -2.27 -11.57
CA LEU A 12 -19.47 -3.21 -12.63
C LEU A 12 -19.31 -4.61 -12.05
N LYS A 13 -20.29 -5.46 -12.25
CA LYS A 13 -20.28 -6.84 -11.74
C LYS A 13 -19.05 -7.65 -12.18
N LYS A 14 -18.43 -7.25 -13.31
CA LYS A 14 -17.25 -7.91 -13.86
C LYS A 14 -15.94 -7.17 -13.52
N ALA A 15 -16.02 -6.02 -12.86
CA ALA A 15 -14.83 -5.28 -12.49
C ALA A 15 -14.08 -6.04 -11.39
N ARG A 16 -12.75 -6.02 -11.48
CA ARG A 16 -11.91 -6.60 -10.42
C ARG A 16 -12.02 -5.73 -9.19
N LYS A 17 -12.15 -6.37 -8.04
CA LYS A 17 -12.13 -5.65 -6.77
C LYS A 17 -10.71 -5.18 -6.47
N ALA A 18 -10.60 -3.96 -5.96
CA ALA A 18 -9.32 -3.35 -5.64
C ALA A 18 -9.31 -2.79 -4.22
N CYS A 19 -8.13 -2.73 -3.63
CA CYS A 19 -7.92 -2.18 -2.30
C CYS A 19 -6.68 -1.29 -2.32
N ALA A 20 -6.79 -0.10 -1.78
CA ALA A 20 -5.67 0.81 -1.62
C ALA A 20 -5.24 0.88 -0.16
N PHE A 21 -3.94 1.00 0.06
CA PHE A 21 -3.37 1.12 1.40
C PHE A 21 -3.09 2.57 1.73
N THR A 22 -3.30 2.91 2.99
CA THR A 22 -2.83 4.15 3.57
C THR A 22 -2.52 3.90 5.04
N GLY A 23 -1.42 4.44 5.51
CA GLY A 23 -1.00 4.22 6.89
C GLY A 23 0.12 5.17 7.29
N HIS A 24 0.55 5.04 8.54
CA HIS A 24 1.54 5.94 9.10
C HIS A 24 2.94 5.68 8.58
N ARG A 25 3.70 6.78 8.45
CA ARG A 25 5.13 6.74 8.21
C ARG A 25 5.88 6.43 9.52
N PRO A 26 7.17 6.03 9.45
CA PRO A 26 7.92 5.65 10.66
C PRO A 26 7.90 6.71 11.76
N LYS A 27 7.91 7.99 11.41
CA LYS A 27 7.81 9.10 12.35
C LYS A 27 6.60 9.01 13.28
N LYS A 28 5.51 8.47 12.78
CA LYS A 28 4.23 8.36 13.49
C LYS A 28 4.04 7.01 14.16
N LEU A 29 4.95 6.07 13.92
CA LEU A 29 4.87 4.74 14.52
C LEU A 29 5.64 4.72 15.83
N PRO A 30 5.09 4.10 16.91
CA PRO A 30 5.77 4.05 18.20
C PRO A 30 7.17 3.40 18.14
N TRP A 31 7.37 2.47 17.21
CA TRP A 31 8.64 1.76 17.05
C TRP A 31 9.56 2.39 16.00
N GLY A 32 9.09 3.42 15.28
CA GLY A 32 9.87 4.07 14.22
C GLY A 32 10.30 3.08 13.15
N TYR A 33 11.61 2.88 13.03
CA TYR A 33 12.20 1.97 12.05
C TYR A 33 12.52 0.58 12.61
N ASN A 34 12.27 0.35 13.89
CA ASN A 34 12.62 -0.93 14.53
C ASN A 34 11.52 -1.98 14.27
N GLU A 35 11.68 -2.74 13.20
CA GLU A 35 10.69 -3.76 12.82
C GLU A 35 10.76 -5.04 13.67
N THR A 36 11.74 -5.14 14.57
CA THR A 36 11.79 -6.25 15.53
C THR A 36 10.96 -5.98 16.78
N ASP A 37 10.49 -4.73 16.95
CA ASP A 37 9.57 -4.39 18.05
C ASP A 37 8.31 -5.26 17.94
N VAL A 38 7.85 -5.78 19.08
CA VAL A 38 6.69 -6.68 19.12
C VAL A 38 5.43 -6.05 18.53
N ARG A 39 5.31 -4.72 18.65
CA ARG A 39 4.15 -3.98 18.09
C ARG A 39 4.19 -3.97 16.57
N CYS A 40 5.39 -3.85 15.99
CA CYS A 40 5.56 -3.93 14.55
C CYS A 40 5.26 -5.34 14.03
N VAL A 41 5.76 -6.35 14.72
CA VAL A 41 5.48 -7.75 14.40
C VAL A 41 3.98 -8.02 14.44
N ALA A 42 3.29 -7.50 15.45
CA ALA A 42 1.83 -7.63 15.58
C ALA A 42 1.11 -6.91 14.44
N LEU A 43 1.57 -5.72 14.05
CA LEU A 43 0.99 -4.98 12.92
C LEU A 43 1.13 -5.76 11.62
N LYS A 44 2.31 -6.29 11.35
CA LYS A 44 2.53 -7.10 10.14
C LYS A 44 1.60 -8.31 10.09
N ALA A 45 1.45 -9.00 11.21
CA ALA A 45 0.54 -10.15 11.30
C ALA A 45 -0.91 -9.75 11.05
N ALA A 46 -1.34 -8.61 11.60
CA ALA A 46 -2.69 -8.09 11.39
C ALA A 46 -2.93 -7.69 9.94
N LEU A 47 -1.94 -7.03 9.32
CA LEU A 47 -2.01 -6.68 7.90
C LEU A 47 -2.13 -7.92 7.03
N GLU A 48 -1.31 -8.93 7.29
CA GLU A 48 -1.38 -10.17 6.51
C GLU A 48 -2.74 -10.82 6.62
N ARG A 49 -3.30 -10.90 7.83
CA ARG A 49 -4.65 -11.47 8.02
C ARG A 49 -5.70 -10.70 7.23
N GLN A 50 -5.66 -9.36 7.27
CA GLN A 50 -6.62 -8.53 6.56
C GLN A 50 -6.48 -8.69 5.04
N ILE A 51 -5.26 -8.63 4.53
CA ILE A 51 -5.01 -8.76 3.10
C ILE A 51 -5.43 -10.15 2.61
N ARG A 52 -5.08 -11.19 3.35
CA ARG A 52 -5.47 -12.57 3.04
C ARG A 52 -6.99 -12.72 3.00
N SER A 53 -7.68 -12.12 3.97
CA SER A 53 -9.15 -12.14 4.01
C SER A 53 -9.74 -11.45 2.77
N LEU A 54 -9.18 -10.31 2.37
CA LEU A 54 -9.63 -9.60 1.17
C LEU A 54 -9.42 -10.43 -0.10
N VAL A 55 -8.28 -11.10 -0.21
CA VAL A 55 -7.99 -11.98 -1.34
C VAL A 55 -9.04 -13.10 -1.41
N GLN A 56 -9.39 -13.68 -0.28
CA GLN A 56 -10.40 -14.73 -0.20
C GLN A 56 -11.79 -14.23 -0.58
N GLU A 57 -12.06 -12.93 -0.39
CA GLU A 57 -13.30 -12.29 -0.84
C GLU A 57 -13.26 -11.90 -2.32
N GLY A 58 -12.15 -12.09 -3.01
CA GLY A 58 -12.02 -11.80 -4.43
C GLY A 58 -11.30 -10.50 -4.77
N VAL A 59 -10.69 -9.83 -3.79
CA VAL A 59 -9.87 -8.64 -4.06
C VAL A 59 -8.55 -9.11 -4.66
N MET A 60 -8.24 -8.66 -5.87
CA MET A 60 -7.04 -9.08 -6.60
C MET A 60 -6.06 -7.94 -6.84
N ASP A 61 -6.51 -6.70 -6.89
CA ASP A 61 -5.66 -5.55 -7.16
C ASP A 61 -5.42 -4.75 -5.89
N PHE A 62 -4.14 -4.60 -5.53
CA PHE A 62 -3.72 -3.86 -4.34
C PHE A 62 -2.85 -2.69 -4.78
N LEU A 63 -3.16 -1.49 -4.27
CA LEU A 63 -2.52 -0.25 -4.66
C LEU A 63 -1.75 0.32 -3.48
N SER A 64 -0.51 0.73 -3.71
CA SER A 64 0.32 1.34 -2.68
C SER A 64 0.99 2.60 -3.23
N GLY A 65 0.95 3.67 -2.43
CA GLY A 65 1.69 4.90 -2.74
C GLY A 65 3.18 4.79 -2.43
N MET A 66 3.58 3.71 -1.79
CA MET A 66 4.99 3.39 -1.52
C MET A 66 5.71 4.40 -0.64
N ALA A 67 4.99 5.05 0.27
CA ALA A 67 5.63 5.86 1.31
C ALA A 67 6.31 4.93 2.33
N GLU A 68 7.36 5.43 2.97
CA GLU A 68 7.98 4.68 4.07
C GLU A 68 6.93 4.33 5.13
N GLY A 69 7.16 3.21 5.81
CA GLY A 69 6.29 2.76 6.88
C GLY A 69 5.28 1.73 6.39
N VAL A 70 4.02 1.91 6.76
CA VAL A 70 2.98 0.92 6.52
C VAL A 70 2.76 0.63 5.04
N ASP A 71 2.90 1.62 4.17
CA ASP A 71 2.74 1.41 2.73
C ASP A 71 3.72 0.37 2.18
N LEU A 72 4.99 0.44 2.60
CA LEU A 72 5.99 -0.54 2.19
C LEU A 72 5.74 -1.91 2.80
N LEU A 73 5.36 -1.95 4.09
CA LEU A 73 5.03 -3.20 4.76
C LEU A 73 3.88 -3.92 4.05
N ALA A 74 2.82 -3.19 3.73
CA ALA A 74 1.66 -3.75 3.04
C ALA A 74 2.03 -4.25 1.65
N ALA A 75 2.83 -3.47 0.91
CA ALA A 75 3.28 -3.86 -0.42
C ALA A 75 4.07 -5.18 -0.39
N GLU A 76 4.97 -5.32 0.58
CA GLU A 76 5.75 -6.55 0.74
C GLU A 76 4.87 -7.75 1.06
N ILE A 77 3.84 -7.55 1.88
CA ILE A 77 2.90 -8.62 2.21
C ILE A 77 2.12 -9.06 0.96
N VAL A 78 1.69 -8.10 0.15
CA VAL A 78 1.00 -8.41 -1.11
C VAL A 78 1.90 -9.25 -2.02
N LEU A 79 3.18 -8.87 -2.16
CA LEU A 79 4.12 -9.64 -2.96
C LEU A 79 4.32 -11.05 -2.41
N TYR A 80 4.38 -11.19 -1.10
CA TYR A 80 4.47 -12.49 -0.45
C TYR A 80 3.24 -13.36 -0.77
N LEU A 81 2.04 -12.78 -0.63
CA LEU A 81 0.80 -13.51 -0.89
C LEU A 81 0.60 -13.85 -2.36
N ARG A 82 1.23 -13.11 -3.27
CA ARG A 82 1.16 -13.40 -4.70
C ARG A 82 1.73 -14.78 -5.03
N SER A 83 2.66 -15.29 -4.21
CA SER A 83 3.19 -16.64 -4.40
C SER A 83 2.15 -17.72 -4.14
N GLU A 84 1.20 -17.47 -3.24
CA GLU A 84 0.08 -18.38 -2.94
C GLU A 84 -1.13 -18.13 -3.84
N TYR A 85 -1.35 -16.88 -4.22
CA TYR A 85 -2.49 -16.45 -5.01
C TYR A 85 -1.99 -15.71 -6.26
N PRO A 86 -1.66 -16.45 -7.34
CA PRO A 86 -1.01 -15.85 -8.52
C PRO A 86 -1.78 -14.73 -9.22
N SER A 87 -3.10 -14.64 -8.98
CA SER A 87 -3.91 -13.58 -9.57
C SER A 87 -3.79 -12.24 -8.85
N VAL A 88 -3.18 -12.23 -7.66
CA VAL A 88 -2.98 -11.01 -6.89
C VAL A 88 -1.96 -10.12 -7.60
N LYS A 89 -2.26 -8.83 -7.69
CA LYS A 89 -1.43 -7.83 -8.38
C LYS A 89 -1.12 -6.68 -7.44
N LEU A 90 0.12 -6.22 -7.48
CA LEU A 90 0.55 -5.02 -6.77
C LEU A 90 0.74 -3.89 -7.77
N HIS A 91 0.05 -2.78 -7.54
CA HIS A 91 0.14 -1.57 -8.35
C HIS A 91 0.74 -0.46 -7.49
N CYS A 92 1.87 0.08 -7.91
CA CYS A 92 2.51 1.19 -7.21
C CYS A 92 2.09 2.50 -7.87
N ILE A 93 1.34 3.30 -7.13
CA ILE A 93 0.82 4.59 -7.58
C ILE A 93 1.67 5.67 -6.90
N LEU A 94 2.68 6.15 -7.59
CA LEU A 94 3.70 7.00 -7.01
C LEU A 94 3.34 8.47 -7.16
N PRO A 95 3.46 9.27 -6.09
CA PRO A 95 3.10 10.69 -6.16
C PRO A 95 3.99 11.45 -7.12
N TYR A 96 5.28 11.11 -7.15
CA TYR A 96 6.26 11.70 -8.06
C TYR A 96 7.50 10.83 -8.10
N LYS A 97 8.29 10.98 -9.13
CA LYS A 97 9.55 10.26 -9.27
C LYS A 97 10.56 10.81 -8.26
N GLY A 98 11.19 9.90 -7.51
CA GLY A 98 12.25 10.27 -6.59
C GLY A 98 11.79 10.57 -5.17
N GLN A 99 10.60 10.13 -4.76
CA GLN A 99 10.14 10.34 -3.38
C GLN A 99 11.09 9.72 -2.35
N GLU A 100 11.86 8.71 -2.76
CA GLU A 100 12.75 7.97 -1.86
C GLU A 100 14.13 8.61 -1.67
N THR A 101 14.44 9.71 -2.39
CA THR A 101 15.81 10.24 -2.45
C THR A 101 16.36 10.68 -1.10
N GLU A 102 15.50 11.10 -0.17
CA GLU A 102 15.93 11.53 1.17
C GLU A 102 15.92 10.40 2.21
N TRP A 103 15.53 9.21 1.79
CA TRP A 103 15.44 8.08 2.71
C TRP A 103 16.82 7.46 2.94
N SER A 104 16.94 6.64 4.00
CA SER A 104 18.16 5.86 4.24
C SER A 104 18.45 4.92 3.08
N ALA A 105 19.71 4.50 2.95
CA ALA A 105 20.09 3.54 1.91
C ALA A 105 19.29 2.23 2.01
N ALA A 106 19.03 1.78 3.25
CA ALA A 106 18.26 0.55 3.47
C ALA A 106 16.81 0.70 2.99
N SER A 107 16.17 1.82 3.30
CA SER A 107 14.81 2.09 2.84
C SER A 107 14.73 2.24 1.33
N GLN A 108 15.72 2.91 0.72
CA GLN A 108 15.79 3.03 -0.73
C GLN A 108 15.93 1.67 -1.42
N ALA A 109 16.79 0.81 -0.89
CA ALA A 109 16.97 -0.53 -1.45
C ALA A 109 15.67 -1.34 -1.38
N ARG A 110 14.97 -1.26 -0.25
CA ARG A 110 13.68 -1.91 -0.05
C ARG A 110 12.64 -1.41 -1.05
N TYR A 111 12.55 -0.10 -1.21
CA TYR A 111 11.65 0.56 -2.16
C TYR A 111 11.90 0.06 -3.58
N HIS A 112 13.14 0.08 -4.04
CA HIS A 112 13.49 -0.35 -5.39
C HIS A 112 13.26 -1.85 -5.59
N ALA A 113 13.48 -2.67 -4.57
CA ALA A 113 13.21 -4.10 -4.64
C ALA A 113 11.71 -4.39 -4.83
N ILE A 114 10.86 -3.62 -4.16
CA ILE A 114 9.40 -3.75 -4.30
C ILE A 114 8.98 -3.31 -5.71
N LEU A 115 9.49 -2.16 -6.19
CA LEU A 115 9.16 -1.66 -7.53
C LEU A 115 9.55 -2.65 -8.62
N ALA A 116 10.68 -3.32 -8.45
CA ALA A 116 11.14 -4.31 -9.42
C ALA A 116 10.19 -5.50 -9.56
N GLN A 117 9.39 -5.77 -8.54
CA GLN A 117 8.44 -6.88 -8.52
C GLN A 117 6.99 -6.46 -8.75
N ALA A 118 6.72 -5.17 -8.79
CA ALA A 118 5.36 -4.65 -8.96
C ALA A 118 4.79 -5.02 -10.33
N ASP A 119 3.48 -5.24 -10.37
CA ASP A 119 2.78 -5.54 -11.62
C ASP A 119 2.57 -4.29 -12.47
N SER A 120 2.46 -3.13 -11.84
CA SER A 120 2.43 -1.85 -12.55
C SER A 120 2.99 -0.73 -11.68
N ILE A 121 3.53 0.30 -12.33
CA ILE A 121 4.05 1.50 -11.69
C ILE A 121 3.47 2.69 -12.43
N ILE A 122 2.79 3.56 -11.71
CA ILE A 122 2.14 4.74 -12.27
C ILE A 122 2.64 5.97 -11.51
N TYR A 123 3.13 6.97 -12.23
CA TYR A 123 3.50 8.27 -11.66
C TYR A 123 2.36 9.25 -11.89
N VAL A 124 1.94 9.93 -10.81
CA VAL A 124 0.83 10.87 -10.86
C VAL A 124 1.37 12.27 -11.19
N SER A 125 0.76 12.95 -12.15
CA SER A 125 1.15 14.32 -12.46
C SER A 125 0.85 15.26 -11.29
N ARG A 126 1.60 16.37 -11.20
CA ARG A 126 1.44 17.32 -10.10
C ARG A 126 -0.01 17.84 -9.96
N ILE A 127 -0.66 18.15 -11.07
CA ILE A 127 -2.04 18.67 -11.07
C ILE A 127 -3.00 17.58 -10.60
N PHE A 128 -2.87 16.40 -11.15
CA PHE A 128 -3.68 15.24 -10.81
C PHE A 128 -3.47 14.85 -9.34
N GLN A 129 -2.24 14.94 -8.87
CA GLN A 129 -1.86 14.68 -7.50
C GLN A 129 -2.60 15.57 -6.51
N LYS A 130 -2.71 16.87 -6.80
CA LYS A 130 -3.45 17.80 -5.94
C LYS A 130 -4.91 17.41 -5.82
N LYS A 131 -5.53 16.97 -6.89
CA LYS A 131 -6.93 16.52 -6.89
C LYS A 131 -7.10 15.24 -6.06
N LEU A 132 -6.16 14.30 -6.18
CA LEU A 132 -6.18 13.07 -5.41
C LEU A 132 -6.03 13.35 -3.92
N PHE A 133 -5.12 14.23 -3.53
CA PHE A 133 -4.93 14.58 -2.13
C PHE A 133 -6.15 15.27 -1.53
N ALA A 134 -6.82 16.12 -2.28
CA ALA A 134 -8.06 16.74 -1.81
C ALA A 134 -9.14 15.68 -1.53
N GLY A 135 -9.28 14.71 -2.44
CA GLY A 135 -10.20 13.59 -2.24
C GLY A 135 -9.79 12.68 -1.08
N ALA A 136 -8.50 12.38 -0.98
CA ALA A 136 -7.96 11.51 0.05
C ALA A 136 -8.10 12.12 1.44
N GLN A 137 -7.96 13.44 1.58
CA GLN A 137 -8.12 14.12 2.86
C GLN A 137 -9.54 13.95 3.42
N SER A 138 -10.55 14.01 2.58
CA SER A 138 -11.93 13.81 3.03
C SER A 138 -12.18 12.37 3.46
N LEU A 139 -11.48 11.41 2.87
CA LEU A 139 -11.59 10.00 3.26
C LEU A 139 -10.77 9.69 4.51
N SER A 140 -9.54 10.19 4.59
CA SER A 140 -8.66 9.89 5.71
C SER A 140 -9.15 10.49 7.03
N GLY A 141 -9.84 11.61 6.98
CA GLY A 141 -10.45 12.20 8.16
C GLY A 141 -11.51 11.35 8.84
N ARG A 142 -11.91 10.24 8.21
CA ARG A 142 -12.94 9.35 8.74
C ARG A 142 -12.38 8.14 9.48
N SER A 143 -11.18 7.70 9.19
CA SER A 143 -10.71 6.40 9.64
C SER A 143 -9.24 6.31 9.95
N PHE A 144 -8.49 7.33 9.64
CA PHE A 144 -7.06 7.31 9.84
C PHE A 144 -6.64 8.21 10.97
#